data_6dd4f17efb74481a5be5afc61be19f76
#
_entry.id   6dd4f17efb74481a5be5afc61be19f76
#
_cell.length_a   1.000
_cell.length_b   1.000
_cell.length_c   1.000
_cell.angle_alpha   90.00
_cell.angle_beta   90.00
_cell.angle_gamma   90.00
#
_symmetry.space_group_name_H-M   'P 1'
#
loop_
_entity.id
_entity.type
_entity.pdbx_description
1 polymer ?
#
loop_
_entity_poly.entity_id
_entity_poly.type
_entity_poly.pdbx_seq_one_letter_code
_entity_poly.pdbx_strand_id
1 'polypeptide(L)'
;MDTHDNEARKKQAAFWLEYSQQLSTAIRYVEALAAAERAVQLDETCAEVWYVKGTCRAMLAQYDLALADFEHALALDHSYVPAWDGKAWVLGILGDKAGALAAIDRALELDPEYFEAVKRKKRLEVM
;
A
#
# COMPACT_ATOMS: atom_id res chain seq x y z
N MET A 1 3.03 20.80 18.83
CA MET A 1 3.77 21.10 17.61
C MET A 1 2.96 22.08 16.78
N ASP A 2 3.57 23.12 16.26
CA ASP A 2 2.84 24.10 15.49
C ASP A 2 2.60 23.66 14.06
N THR A 3 1.73 24.36 13.33
CA THR A 3 1.33 24.05 11.96
C THR A 3 2.52 24.09 11.01
N HIS A 4 3.45 25.01 11.24
CA HIS A 4 4.62 25.20 10.40
C HIS A 4 5.54 23.96 10.42
N ASP A 5 5.80 23.40 11.61
CA ASP A 5 6.59 22.19 11.77
C ASP A 5 5.92 20.99 11.12
N ASN A 6 4.58 20.88 11.24
CA ASN A 6 3.82 19.81 10.62
C ASN A 6 3.89 19.87 9.09
N GLU A 7 3.82 21.07 8.53
CA GLU A 7 3.95 21.24 7.08
C GLU A 7 5.33 20.85 6.58
N ALA A 8 6.37 21.24 7.32
CA ALA A 8 7.75 20.86 6.97
C ALA A 8 7.93 19.35 7.02
N ARG A 9 7.38 18.68 8.05
CA ARG A 9 7.48 17.23 8.17
C ARG A 9 6.74 16.52 7.03
N LYS A 10 5.57 17.02 6.65
CA LYS A 10 4.80 16.45 5.53
C LYS A 10 5.55 16.57 4.20
N LYS A 11 6.24 17.68 3.98
CA LYS A 11 7.07 17.86 2.79
C LYS A 11 8.24 16.89 2.78
N GLN A 12 8.88 16.68 3.92
CA GLN A 12 9.95 15.72 4.05
C GLN A 12 9.44 14.29 3.83
N ALA A 13 8.25 13.98 4.37
CA ALA A 13 7.63 12.67 4.16
C ALA A 13 7.37 12.43 2.67
N ALA A 14 6.87 13.44 1.95
CA ALA A 14 6.61 13.33 0.52
C ALA A 14 7.90 13.07 -0.27
N PHE A 15 9.01 13.70 0.12
CA PHE A 15 10.32 13.45 -0.49
C PHE A 15 10.74 11.98 -0.32
N TRP A 16 10.63 11.45 0.90
CA TRP A 16 11.02 10.06 1.16
C TRP A 16 10.09 9.07 0.48
N LEU A 17 8.81 9.41 0.36
CA LEU A 17 7.85 8.60 -0.36
C LEU A 17 8.21 8.49 -1.84
N GLU A 18 8.49 9.62 -2.47
CA GLU A 18 8.89 9.64 -3.87
C GLU A 18 10.20 8.87 -4.09
N TYR A 19 11.18 9.05 -3.20
CA TYR A 19 12.44 8.34 -3.26
C TYR A 19 12.23 6.83 -3.13
N SER A 20 11.36 6.41 -2.22
CA SER A 20 10.99 4.99 -2.06
C SER A 20 10.42 4.43 -3.36
N GLN A 21 9.53 5.17 -4.01
CA GLN A 21 8.92 4.73 -5.26
C GLN A 21 9.96 4.62 -6.38
N GLN A 22 10.92 5.53 -6.45
CA GLN A 22 12.02 5.46 -7.40
C GLN A 22 12.89 4.23 -7.16
N LEU A 23 13.19 3.93 -5.89
CA LEU A 23 13.97 2.75 -5.53
C LEU A 23 13.22 1.46 -5.88
N SER A 24 11.91 1.42 -5.69
CA SER A 24 11.07 0.28 -6.08
C SER A 24 11.10 0.06 -7.58
N THR A 25 11.03 1.10 -8.37
CA THR A 25 11.14 1.03 -9.82
C THR A 25 12.49 0.44 -10.25
N ALA A 26 13.55 0.74 -9.48
CA ALA A 26 14.88 0.19 -9.70
C ALA A 26 15.08 -1.20 -9.09
N ILE A 27 14.02 -1.81 -8.55
CA ILE A 27 14.02 -3.14 -7.92
C ILE A 27 14.95 -3.20 -6.70
N ARG A 28 15.07 -2.09 -5.99
CA ARG A 28 15.90 -1.98 -4.77
C ARG A 28 14.96 -1.94 -3.55
N TYR A 29 14.27 -3.06 -3.31
CA TYR A 29 13.16 -3.09 -2.35
C TYR A 29 13.60 -2.92 -0.89
N VAL A 30 14.78 -3.39 -0.50
CA VAL A 30 15.28 -3.20 0.88
C VAL A 30 15.48 -1.70 1.15
N GLU A 31 16.11 -1.02 0.21
CA GLU A 31 16.35 0.42 0.32
C GLU A 31 15.05 1.21 0.20
N ALA A 32 14.15 0.75 -0.68
CA ALA A 32 12.82 1.36 -0.83
C ALA A 32 12.02 1.25 0.47
N LEU A 33 12.09 0.11 1.15
CA LEU A 33 11.42 -0.07 2.44
C LEU A 33 11.99 0.89 3.48
N ALA A 34 13.30 1.04 3.56
CA ALA A 34 13.92 1.97 4.50
C ALA A 34 13.44 3.41 4.27
N ALA A 35 13.37 3.82 3.00
CA ALA A 35 12.86 5.15 2.64
C ALA A 35 11.38 5.32 3.02
N ALA A 36 10.56 4.28 2.76
CA ALA A 36 9.13 4.30 3.14
C ALA A 36 8.96 4.38 4.66
N GLU A 37 9.78 3.66 5.42
CA GLU A 37 9.74 3.73 6.88
C GLU A 37 10.09 5.13 7.38
N ARG A 38 11.04 5.80 6.71
CA ARG A 38 11.36 7.19 7.04
C ARG A 38 10.17 8.11 6.75
N ALA A 39 9.46 7.89 5.65
CA ALA A 39 8.27 8.66 5.32
C ALA A 39 7.18 8.48 6.39
N VAL A 40 6.96 7.24 6.85
CA VAL A 40 5.99 6.95 7.91
C VAL A 40 6.36 7.69 9.21
N GLN A 41 7.64 7.66 9.59
CA GLN A 41 8.10 8.37 10.80
C GLN A 41 7.80 9.87 10.73
N LEU A 42 7.87 10.44 9.54
CA LEU A 42 7.63 11.88 9.34
C LEU A 42 6.15 12.22 9.23
N ASP A 43 5.35 11.34 8.68
CA ASP A 43 3.89 11.54 8.57
C ASP A 43 3.16 10.20 8.61
N GLU A 44 2.77 9.77 9.80
CA GLU A 44 2.04 8.51 9.99
C GLU A 44 0.55 8.61 9.70
N THR A 45 0.06 9.79 9.32
CA THR A 45 -1.37 10.03 9.07
C THR A 45 -1.75 9.91 7.60
N CYS A 46 -0.80 9.65 6.71
CA CYS A 46 -1.02 9.57 5.27
C CYS A 46 -1.20 8.12 4.84
N ALA A 47 -2.37 7.78 4.29
CA ALA A 47 -2.65 6.41 3.84
C ALA A 47 -1.64 5.95 2.78
N GLU A 48 -1.22 6.84 1.89
CA GLU A 48 -0.27 6.50 0.82
C GLU A 48 1.08 6.02 1.36
N VAL A 49 1.61 6.62 2.43
CA VAL A 49 2.91 6.19 2.97
C VAL A 49 2.83 4.77 3.54
N TRP A 50 1.71 4.42 4.17
CA TRP A 50 1.50 3.06 4.66
C TRP A 50 1.34 2.07 3.50
N TYR A 51 0.63 2.47 2.45
CA TYR A 51 0.49 1.66 1.24
C TYR A 51 1.85 1.38 0.58
N VAL A 52 2.69 2.39 0.42
CA VAL A 52 4.02 2.23 -0.19
C VAL A 52 4.89 1.32 0.68
N LYS A 53 4.85 1.48 2.00
CA LYS A 53 5.56 0.60 2.92
C LYS A 53 5.09 -0.84 2.77
N GLY A 54 3.78 -1.07 2.71
CA GLY A 54 3.21 -2.40 2.52
C GLY A 54 3.62 -3.02 1.20
N THR A 55 3.63 -2.23 0.13
CA THR A 55 4.06 -2.71 -1.18
C THR A 55 5.52 -3.17 -1.15
N CYS A 56 6.41 -2.38 -0.53
CA CYS A 56 7.82 -2.77 -0.39
C CYS A 56 7.97 -4.07 0.39
N ARG A 57 7.22 -4.23 1.47
CA ARG A 57 7.25 -5.45 2.27
C ARG A 57 6.75 -6.67 1.49
N ALA A 58 5.69 -6.49 0.71
CA ALA A 58 5.16 -7.58 -0.13
C ALA A 58 6.18 -8.00 -1.19
N MET A 59 6.89 -7.04 -1.79
CA MET A 59 7.94 -7.33 -2.76
C MET A 59 9.13 -8.06 -2.13
N LEU A 60 9.30 -7.93 -0.80
CA LEU A 60 10.30 -8.66 -0.03
C LEU A 60 9.75 -9.95 0.58
N ALA A 61 8.56 -10.35 0.19
CA ALA A 61 7.87 -11.55 0.69
C ALA A 61 7.55 -11.49 2.20
N GLN A 62 7.49 -10.30 2.77
CA GLN A 62 7.07 -10.09 4.16
C GLN A 62 5.55 -9.88 4.19
N TYR A 63 4.80 -10.93 3.83
CA TYR A 63 3.38 -10.81 3.52
C TYR A 63 2.50 -10.43 4.70
N ASP A 64 2.74 -11.00 5.88
CA ASP A 64 1.95 -10.65 7.07
C ASP A 64 2.13 -9.19 7.47
N LEU A 65 3.36 -8.69 7.39
CA LEU A 65 3.65 -7.29 7.69
C LEU A 65 3.07 -6.36 6.63
N ALA A 66 3.14 -6.78 5.36
CA ALA A 66 2.54 -6.02 4.26
C ALA A 66 1.03 -5.89 4.45
N LEU A 67 0.36 -6.99 4.83
CA LEU A 67 -1.08 -6.98 5.07
C LEU A 67 -1.43 -6.00 6.18
N ALA A 68 -0.66 -5.99 7.27
CA ALA A 68 -0.88 -5.05 8.38
C ALA A 68 -0.72 -3.60 7.90
N ASP A 69 0.25 -3.31 7.03
CA ASP A 69 0.45 -1.97 6.49
C ASP A 69 -0.74 -1.54 5.61
N PHE A 70 -1.24 -2.43 4.75
CA PHE A 70 -2.42 -2.13 3.92
C PHE A 70 -3.65 -1.88 4.78
N GLU A 71 -3.84 -2.67 5.83
CA GLU A 71 -4.94 -2.47 6.76
C GLU A 71 -4.82 -1.14 7.51
N HIS A 72 -3.60 -0.75 7.86
CA HIS A 72 -3.36 0.54 8.49
C HIS A 72 -3.72 1.70 7.55
N ALA A 73 -3.33 1.59 6.27
CA ALA A 73 -3.70 2.58 5.26
C ALA A 73 -5.23 2.71 5.17
N LEU A 74 -5.94 1.57 5.17
CA LEU A 74 -7.41 1.55 5.09
C LEU A 74 -8.08 2.07 6.37
N ALA A 75 -7.44 1.92 7.52
CA ALA A 75 -7.93 2.52 8.75
C ALA A 75 -7.85 4.06 8.70
N LEU A 76 -6.85 4.58 8.01
CA LEU A 76 -6.70 6.02 7.81
C LEU A 76 -7.62 6.55 6.72
N ASP A 77 -7.84 5.77 5.66
CA ASP A 77 -8.70 6.17 4.53
C ASP A 77 -9.33 4.94 3.90
N HIS A 78 -10.59 4.64 4.25
CA HIS A 78 -11.34 3.51 3.73
C HIS A 78 -11.55 3.56 2.22
N SER A 79 -11.42 4.73 1.61
CA SER A 79 -11.61 4.94 0.18
C SER A 79 -10.31 4.87 -0.62
N TYR A 80 -9.21 4.50 0.02
CA TYR A 80 -7.92 4.43 -0.65
C TYR A 80 -7.83 3.12 -1.45
N VAL A 81 -8.29 3.17 -2.70
CA VAL A 81 -8.43 2.01 -3.58
C VAL A 81 -7.16 1.17 -3.72
N PRO A 82 -5.95 1.77 -3.89
CA PRO A 82 -4.73 0.97 -4.02
C PRO A 82 -4.50 0.02 -2.85
N ALA A 83 -4.87 0.42 -1.63
CA ALA A 83 -4.68 -0.44 -0.46
C ALA A 83 -5.64 -1.62 -0.44
N TRP A 84 -6.87 -1.47 -0.96
CA TRP A 84 -7.78 -2.61 -1.13
C TRP A 84 -7.20 -3.62 -2.11
N ASP A 85 -6.65 -3.15 -3.23
CA ASP A 85 -6.02 -4.04 -4.20
C ASP A 85 -4.76 -4.68 -3.64
N GLY A 86 -3.94 -3.92 -2.90
CA GLY A 86 -2.76 -4.47 -2.22
C GLY A 86 -3.12 -5.57 -1.22
N LYS A 87 -4.17 -5.35 -0.43
CA LYS A 87 -4.67 -6.35 0.49
C LYS A 87 -5.10 -7.62 -0.24
N ALA A 88 -5.82 -7.47 -1.34
CA ALA A 88 -6.24 -8.60 -2.17
C ALA A 88 -5.05 -9.39 -2.70
N TRP A 89 -4.04 -8.69 -3.17
CA TRP A 89 -2.82 -9.28 -3.69
C TRP A 89 -2.16 -10.19 -2.65
N VAL A 90 -1.95 -9.67 -1.46
CA VAL A 90 -1.30 -10.42 -0.39
C VAL A 90 -2.16 -11.59 0.08
N LEU A 91 -3.47 -11.38 0.25
CA LEU A 91 -4.38 -12.45 0.65
C LEU A 91 -4.41 -13.58 -0.36
N GLY A 92 -4.36 -13.25 -1.66
CA GLY A 92 -4.27 -14.26 -2.71
C GLY A 92 -3.01 -15.10 -2.61
N ILE A 93 -1.87 -14.46 -2.33
CA ILE A 93 -0.60 -15.18 -2.15
C ILE A 93 -0.65 -16.08 -0.91
N LEU A 94 -1.28 -15.62 0.15
CA LEU A 94 -1.42 -16.39 1.39
C LEU A 94 -2.47 -17.51 1.31
N GLY A 95 -3.16 -17.63 0.17
CA GLY A 95 -4.13 -18.69 -0.05
C GLY A 95 -5.55 -18.37 0.38
N ASP A 96 -5.83 -17.16 0.83
CA ASP A 96 -7.17 -16.72 1.21
C ASP A 96 -7.89 -16.11 0.00
N LYS A 97 -8.37 -16.98 -0.87
CA LYS A 97 -9.07 -16.56 -2.09
C LYS A 97 -10.34 -15.77 -1.79
N ALA A 98 -11.12 -16.23 -0.81
CA ALA A 98 -12.36 -15.54 -0.44
C ALA A 98 -12.09 -14.15 0.10
N GLY A 99 -11.09 -13.99 0.96
CA GLY A 99 -10.68 -12.69 1.48
C GLY A 99 -10.15 -11.77 0.37
N ALA A 100 -9.37 -12.34 -0.55
CA ALA A 100 -8.85 -11.59 -1.69
C ALA A 100 -9.98 -11.06 -2.57
N LEU A 101 -10.97 -11.90 -2.91
CA LEU A 101 -12.12 -11.49 -3.71
C LEU A 101 -12.96 -10.42 -3.01
N ALA A 102 -13.15 -10.53 -1.70
CA ALA A 102 -13.88 -9.52 -0.94
C ALA A 102 -13.17 -8.16 -0.99
N ALA A 103 -11.85 -8.15 -0.86
CA ALA A 103 -11.06 -6.92 -0.94
C ALA A 103 -11.12 -6.30 -2.34
N ILE A 104 -11.04 -7.14 -3.39
CA ILE A 104 -11.16 -6.67 -4.78
C ILE A 104 -12.53 -6.08 -5.04
N ASP A 105 -13.59 -6.73 -4.57
CA ASP A 105 -14.94 -6.23 -4.75
C ASP A 105 -15.09 -4.85 -4.10
N ARG A 106 -14.45 -4.65 -2.95
CA ARG A 106 -14.45 -3.35 -2.31
C ARG A 106 -13.73 -2.30 -3.15
N ALA A 107 -12.56 -2.66 -3.70
CA ALA A 107 -11.82 -1.76 -4.60
C ALA A 107 -12.69 -1.37 -5.80
N LEU A 108 -13.38 -2.32 -6.41
CA LEU A 108 -14.20 -2.08 -7.61
C LEU A 108 -15.52 -1.36 -7.31
N GLU A 109 -16.05 -1.46 -6.09
CA GLU A 109 -17.16 -0.64 -5.65
C GLU A 109 -16.75 0.84 -5.60
N LEU A 110 -15.53 1.11 -5.13
CA LEU A 110 -15.01 2.47 -5.02
C LEU A 110 -14.56 3.03 -6.37
N ASP A 111 -13.94 2.19 -7.21
CA ASP A 111 -13.47 2.56 -8.54
C ASP A 111 -13.63 1.37 -9.49
N PRO A 112 -14.76 1.29 -10.23
CA PRO A 112 -15.02 0.16 -11.12
C PRO A 112 -14.00 0.01 -12.27
N GLU A 113 -13.26 1.07 -12.56
CA GLU A 113 -12.27 1.08 -13.65
C GLU A 113 -10.84 0.90 -13.15
N TYR A 114 -10.64 0.60 -11.86
CA TYR A 114 -9.30 0.39 -11.33
C TYR A 114 -8.70 -0.87 -11.96
N PHE A 115 -7.83 -0.65 -12.91
CA PHE A 115 -7.33 -1.69 -13.82
C PHE A 115 -6.65 -2.84 -13.10
N GLU A 116 -5.85 -2.54 -12.07
CA GLU A 116 -5.14 -3.58 -11.32
C GLU A 116 -6.11 -4.55 -10.64
N ALA A 117 -7.19 -4.02 -10.05
CA ALA A 117 -8.19 -4.85 -9.40
C ALA A 117 -8.98 -5.68 -10.40
N VAL A 118 -9.31 -5.11 -11.56
CA VAL A 118 -10.01 -5.84 -12.63
C VAL A 118 -9.17 -7.04 -13.08
N LYS A 119 -7.89 -6.83 -13.33
CA LYS A 119 -6.98 -7.91 -13.73
C LYS A 119 -6.87 -8.98 -12.66
N ARG A 120 -6.72 -8.55 -11.41
CA ARG A 120 -6.56 -9.47 -10.29
C ARG A 120 -7.80 -10.33 -10.09
N LYS A 121 -8.98 -9.73 -10.20
CA LYS A 121 -10.24 -10.47 -10.09
C LYS A 121 -10.31 -11.58 -11.14
N LYS A 122 -9.99 -11.27 -12.38
CA LYS A 122 -10.00 -12.25 -13.46
C LYS A 122 -9.06 -13.43 -13.19
N ARG A 123 -7.86 -13.14 -12.69
CA ARG A 123 -6.90 -14.20 -12.34
C ARG A 123 -7.43 -15.10 -11.22
N LEU A 124 -8.00 -14.50 -10.18
CA LEU A 124 -8.50 -15.26 -9.03
C LEU A 124 -9.70 -16.11 -9.39
N GLU A 125 -10.56 -15.64 -10.29
CA GLU A 125 -11.75 -16.38 -10.69
C GLU A 125 -11.42 -17.65 -11.47
N VAL A 126 -10.26 -17.71 -12.13
CA VAL A 126 -9.85 -18.90 -12.90
C VAL A 126 -8.93 -19.84 -12.12
N MET A 127 -8.64 -19.54 -10.86
CA MET A 127 -7.80 -20.40 -10.01
C MET A 127 -8.59 -21.48 -9.32
#